data_1d397674b45d275067a8bc877e7dc5d3
#
_entry.id   1d397674b45d275067a8bc877e7dc5d3
#
_cell.length_a   1.000
_cell.length_b   1.000
_cell.length_c   1.000
_cell.angle_alpha   90.00
_cell.angle_beta   90.00
_cell.angle_gamma   90.00
#
_symmetry.space_group_name_H-M   'P 1'
#
loop_
_entity.id
_entity.type
_entity.pdbx_description
1 polymer ?
#
loop_
_entity_poly.entity_id
_entity_poly.type
_entity_poly.pdbx_seq_one_letter_code
_entity_poly.pdbx_strand_id
1 'polypeptide(L)'
;MPKVSVIMPCYNEEKCIARAIESLVDDYVMKHGEILVIDGLSSDRTVDIVTDFIKRDFPIKLLKNDKKLQCFGLNQGILAAKGEIIVRVDAHSSYAEGYVKKLVELLERTQAANVGGVMRPKGHTPVQQAIALAMQHPIGVGNAKFHLGNYKGFVDTVYLGAFRKEIFDTIGLFDTNCRTNEDAELNIRILKSGGKIYLDSSIYVDYHPRDSFKKLAIQYFHYGRGRAYTTVKHRQFTSYRQVAPPLLLMGLVGSLLLSLFNPLFLVFWGCYILALLAASLFTWSKRNISLKIRVLTGIAFMVMHTGWGAGFLVFFILPTRKHPKTRSGATLKKINHEK
;
A
#
# COMPACT_ATOMS: atom_id res chain seq x y z
N MET A 1 15.47 18.79 18.56
CA MET A 1 14.75 18.52 17.28
C MET A 1 14.24 17.10 17.33
N PRO A 2 13.09 16.78 16.71
CA PRO A 2 12.59 15.42 16.67
C PRO A 2 13.57 14.50 15.91
N LYS A 3 13.72 13.24 16.36
CA LYS A 3 14.51 12.22 15.67
C LYS A 3 13.74 11.64 14.49
N VAL A 4 12.40 11.55 14.62
CA VAL A 4 11.51 10.93 13.65
C VAL A 4 10.35 11.85 13.27
N SER A 5 10.03 11.91 11.98
CA SER A 5 8.83 12.56 11.46
C SER A 5 7.89 11.49 10.89
N VAL A 6 6.72 11.33 11.50
CA VAL A 6 5.65 10.46 11.04
C VAL A 6 4.79 11.25 10.06
N ILE A 7 4.61 10.75 8.84
CA ILE A 7 3.86 11.42 7.78
C ILE A 7 2.55 10.67 7.52
N MET A 8 1.43 11.34 7.77
CA MET A 8 0.08 10.81 7.67
C MET A 8 -0.76 11.65 6.68
N PRO A 9 -0.78 11.30 5.38
CA PRO A 9 -1.76 11.90 4.47
C PRO A 9 -3.16 11.39 4.80
N CYS A 10 -4.16 12.28 4.77
CA CYS A 10 -5.56 11.94 5.03
C CYS A 10 -6.51 12.69 4.10
N TYR A 11 -7.69 12.10 3.88
CA TYR A 11 -8.81 12.72 3.18
C TYR A 11 -10.13 12.04 3.55
N ASN A 12 -11.01 12.73 4.28
CA ASN A 12 -12.30 12.22 4.76
C ASN A 12 -12.15 10.92 5.59
N GLU A 13 -11.39 11.01 6.67
CA GLU A 13 -11.04 9.87 7.55
C GLU A 13 -11.61 10.02 8.97
N GLU A 14 -12.72 10.77 9.16
CA GLU A 14 -13.33 11.04 10.48
C GLU A 14 -13.59 9.78 11.31
N LYS A 15 -13.86 8.64 10.65
CA LYS A 15 -14.17 7.36 11.31
C LYS A 15 -12.94 6.61 11.82
N CYS A 16 -11.75 6.96 11.34
CA CYS A 16 -10.55 6.17 11.53
C CYS A 16 -9.38 6.95 12.13
N ILE A 17 -9.26 8.24 11.82
CA ILE A 17 -8.05 9.03 12.10
C ILE A 17 -7.74 9.13 13.60
N ALA A 18 -8.75 9.23 14.47
CA ALA A 18 -8.54 9.26 15.93
C ALA A 18 -7.81 7.99 16.39
N ARG A 19 -8.32 6.82 16.01
CA ARG A 19 -7.71 5.52 16.34
C ARG A 19 -6.30 5.37 15.75
N ALA A 20 -6.08 5.87 14.54
CA ALA A 20 -4.75 5.84 13.92
C ALA A 20 -3.75 6.67 14.73
N ILE A 21 -4.11 7.88 15.13
CA ILE A 21 -3.27 8.76 15.97
C ILE A 21 -3.02 8.12 17.32
N GLU A 22 -4.05 7.68 18.04
CA GLU A 22 -3.94 7.04 19.36
C GLU A 22 -3.05 5.80 19.34
N SER A 23 -3.11 5.00 18.27
CA SER A 23 -2.26 3.80 18.14
C SER A 23 -0.80 4.10 17.81
N LEU A 24 -0.48 5.30 17.32
CA LEU A 24 0.87 5.73 16.98
C LEU A 24 1.59 6.45 18.11
N VAL A 25 0.83 7.18 18.93
CA VAL A 25 1.40 8.05 19.96
C VAL A 25 1.64 7.25 21.23
N ASP A 26 2.91 6.95 21.45
CA ASP A 26 3.46 6.37 22.66
C ASP A 26 4.52 7.32 23.28
N ASP A 27 5.12 6.94 24.39
CA ASP A 27 6.16 7.72 25.04
C ASP A 27 7.34 8.02 24.13
N TYR A 28 7.65 7.13 23.19
CA TYR A 28 8.74 7.33 22.23
C TYR A 28 8.39 8.45 21.23
N VAL A 29 7.19 8.42 20.67
CA VAL A 29 6.74 9.45 19.72
C VAL A 29 6.55 10.79 20.41
N MET A 30 6.01 10.81 21.62
CA MET A 30 5.88 12.03 22.42
C MET A 30 7.23 12.70 22.67
N LYS A 31 8.26 11.93 22.97
CA LYS A 31 9.60 12.45 23.32
C LYS A 31 10.49 12.74 22.13
N HIS A 32 10.40 11.94 21.07
CA HIS A 32 11.37 11.92 19.96
C HIS A 32 10.75 12.15 18.58
N GLY A 33 9.41 12.24 18.49
CA GLY A 33 8.69 12.33 17.23
C GLY A 33 8.02 13.67 16.96
N GLU A 34 7.64 13.87 15.73
CA GLU A 34 6.57 14.76 15.29
C GLU A 34 5.65 14.00 14.34
N ILE A 35 4.37 14.30 14.33
CA ILE A 35 3.39 13.75 13.39
C ILE A 35 2.94 14.87 12.46
N LEU A 36 3.22 14.71 11.19
CA LEU A 36 2.74 15.61 10.14
C LEU A 36 1.48 14.98 9.54
N VAL A 37 0.31 15.53 9.87
CA VAL A 37 -0.97 15.17 9.25
C VAL A 37 -1.17 16.09 8.07
N ILE A 38 -1.32 15.51 6.87
CA ILE A 38 -1.43 16.28 5.63
C ILE A 38 -2.83 16.07 5.06
N ASP A 39 -3.70 17.02 5.32
CA ASP A 39 -5.12 16.97 4.94
C ASP A 39 -5.36 17.34 3.48
N GLY A 40 -6.01 16.46 2.74
CA GLY A 40 -6.38 16.60 1.34
C GLY A 40 -7.65 17.43 1.10
N LEU A 41 -7.95 18.44 1.92
CA LEU A 41 -9.18 19.22 1.92
C LEU A 41 -10.40 18.36 2.30
N SER A 42 -10.33 17.71 3.43
CA SER A 42 -11.45 16.96 4.00
C SER A 42 -12.68 17.85 4.20
N SER A 43 -13.85 17.29 3.94
CA SER A 43 -15.15 17.93 4.11
C SER A 43 -15.98 17.36 5.27
N ASP A 44 -15.42 16.34 5.94
CA ASP A 44 -15.96 15.73 7.15
C ASP A 44 -15.25 16.27 8.41
N ARG A 45 -15.41 15.62 9.55
CA ARG A 45 -14.82 16.05 10.82
C ARG A 45 -13.33 15.69 10.99
N THR A 46 -12.65 15.25 9.93
CA THR A 46 -11.23 14.85 10.02
C THR A 46 -10.36 15.95 10.62
N VAL A 47 -10.48 17.19 10.11
CA VAL A 47 -9.68 18.33 10.55
C VAL A 47 -9.99 18.71 12.01
N ASP A 48 -11.27 18.67 12.41
CA ASP A 48 -11.68 18.97 13.79
C ASP A 48 -11.06 17.98 14.77
N ILE A 49 -11.11 16.68 14.44
CA ILE A 49 -10.54 15.61 15.27
C ILE A 49 -9.03 15.82 15.44
N VAL A 50 -8.30 16.09 14.35
CA VAL A 50 -6.84 16.36 14.41
C VAL A 50 -6.54 17.60 15.26
N THR A 51 -7.33 18.65 15.10
CA THR A 51 -7.18 19.90 15.88
C THR A 51 -7.38 19.66 17.38
N ASP A 52 -8.29 18.78 17.77
CA ASP A 52 -8.51 18.42 19.16
C ASP A 52 -7.32 17.65 19.77
N PHE A 53 -6.63 16.80 18.99
CA PHE A 53 -5.36 16.19 19.44
C PHE A 53 -4.26 17.24 19.61
N ILE A 54 -4.16 18.23 18.71
CA ILE A 54 -3.19 19.33 18.82
C ILE A 54 -3.43 20.13 20.11
N LYS A 55 -4.69 20.46 20.45
CA LYS A 55 -5.05 21.15 21.70
C LYS A 55 -4.69 20.36 22.96
N ARG A 56 -4.54 19.05 22.86
CA ARG A 56 -4.12 18.13 23.93
C ARG A 56 -2.60 17.93 23.97
N ASP A 57 -1.82 18.82 23.39
CA ASP A 57 -0.35 18.83 23.35
C ASP A 57 0.29 17.59 22.70
N PHE A 58 -0.44 16.89 21.80
CA PHE A 58 0.16 15.86 20.96
C PHE A 58 1.14 16.49 19.96
N PRO A 59 2.27 15.83 19.63
CA PRO A 59 3.29 16.39 18.74
C PRO A 59 2.85 16.39 17.27
N ILE A 60 1.67 16.94 17.00
CA ILE A 60 1.01 16.93 15.70
C ILE A 60 1.07 18.30 15.06
N LYS A 61 1.39 18.34 13.77
CA LYS A 61 1.27 19.49 12.91
C LYS A 61 0.34 19.19 11.74
N LEU A 62 -0.70 19.98 11.57
CA LEU A 62 -1.63 19.87 10.46
C LEU A 62 -1.15 20.71 9.27
N LEU A 63 -1.06 20.10 8.10
CA LEU A 63 -0.70 20.72 6.83
C LEU A 63 -1.82 20.51 5.81
N LYS A 64 -1.99 21.42 4.87
CA LYS A 64 -3.01 21.37 3.85
C LYS A 64 -2.43 20.92 2.51
N ASN A 65 -3.07 19.92 1.86
CA ASN A 65 -2.70 19.42 0.55
C ASN A 65 -3.77 19.81 -0.50
N ASP A 66 -3.58 20.92 -1.19
CA ASP A 66 -4.53 21.41 -2.20
C ASP A 66 -4.65 20.50 -3.44
N LYS A 67 -3.72 19.57 -3.64
CA LYS A 67 -3.74 18.61 -4.76
C LYS A 67 -4.58 17.37 -4.47
N LYS A 68 -4.99 17.13 -3.23
CA LYS A 68 -5.82 15.99 -2.76
C LYS A 68 -5.27 14.60 -3.05
N LEU A 69 -4.11 14.46 -3.67
CA LEU A 69 -3.48 13.19 -3.98
C LEU A 69 -2.46 12.81 -2.91
N GLN A 70 -2.44 11.53 -2.54
CA GLN A 70 -1.59 11.00 -1.47
C GLN A 70 -0.09 11.27 -1.71
N CYS A 71 0.40 11.07 -2.93
CA CYS A 71 1.80 11.32 -3.29
C CYS A 71 2.22 12.79 -3.08
N PHE A 72 1.33 13.76 -3.34
CA PHE A 72 1.61 15.17 -3.04
C PHE A 72 1.66 15.42 -1.53
N GLY A 73 0.74 14.82 -0.77
CA GLY A 73 0.75 14.91 0.70
C GLY A 73 2.01 14.30 1.31
N LEU A 74 2.43 13.12 0.84
CA LEU A 74 3.67 12.48 1.26
C LEU A 74 4.88 13.37 0.97
N ASN A 75 4.98 13.92 -0.23
CA ASN A 75 6.08 14.82 -0.62
C ASN A 75 6.12 16.09 0.23
N GLN A 76 4.96 16.70 0.47
CA GLN A 76 4.85 17.86 1.33
C GLN A 76 5.29 17.55 2.77
N GLY A 77 4.87 16.39 3.29
CA GLY A 77 5.28 15.92 4.61
C GLY A 77 6.80 15.70 4.69
N ILE A 78 7.43 15.04 3.70
CA ILE A 78 8.89 14.83 3.66
C ILE A 78 9.64 16.16 3.64
N LEU A 79 9.20 17.14 2.85
CA LEU A 79 9.82 18.45 2.78
C LEU A 79 9.68 19.24 4.07
N ALA A 80 8.54 19.11 4.77
CA ALA A 80 8.28 19.78 6.04
C ALA A 80 8.89 19.09 7.26
N ALA A 81 9.30 17.82 7.11
CA ALA A 81 9.84 16.98 8.17
C ALA A 81 11.14 17.55 8.76
N LYS A 82 11.22 17.57 10.08
CA LYS A 82 12.41 17.98 10.83
C LYS A 82 13.25 16.80 11.30
N GLY A 83 12.65 15.60 11.39
CA GLY A 83 13.33 14.37 11.80
C GLY A 83 14.25 13.83 10.71
N GLU A 84 15.28 13.11 11.13
CA GLU A 84 16.22 12.41 10.25
C GLU A 84 15.64 11.11 9.68
N ILE A 85 14.60 10.59 10.34
CA ILE A 85 13.90 9.38 9.93
C ILE A 85 12.45 9.76 9.57
N ILE A 86 12.02 9.29 8.40
CA ILE A 86 10.65 9.45 7.91
C ILE A 86 9.90 8.13 8.10
N VAL A 87 8.77 8.15 8.78
CA VAL A 87 7.86 7.01 8.90
C VAL A 87 6.57 7.33 8.18
N ARG A 88 6.24 6.59 7.12
CA ARG A 88 4.97 6.72 6.41
C ARG A 88 3.89 5.93 7.15
N VAL A 89 2.72 6.54 7.30
CA VAL A 89 1.53 5.91 7.89
C VAL A 89 0.27 6.29 7.12
N ASP A 90 -0.76 5.45 7.23
CA ASP A 90 -2.09 5.69 6.64
C ASP A 90 -3.11 6.00 7.74
N ALA A 91 -3.99 6.99 7.54
CA ALA A 91 -4.97 7.46 8.52
C ALA A 91 -6.10 6.45 8.84
N HIS A 92 -6.27 5.39 8.04
CA HIS A 92 -7.28 4.34 8.22
C HIS A 92 -6.71 3.00 8.71
N SER A 93 -5.50 3.00 9.24
CA SER A 93 -4.84 1.83 9.82
C SER A 93 -4.75 1.93 11.34
N SER A 94 -4.45 0.80 12.00
CA SER A 94 -4.10 0.77 13.43
C SER A 94 -2.72 0.12 13.58
N TYR A 95 -1.90 0.69 14.44
CA TYR A 95 -0.49 0.34 14.56
C TYR A 95 -0.25 -0.47 15.82
N ALA A 96 0.67 -1.42 15.76
CA ALA A 96 1.07 -2.18 16.93
C ALA A 96 1.81 -1.29 17.93
N GLU A 97 1.76 -1.64 19.21
CA GLU A 97 2.50 -0.96 20.27
C GLU A 97 3.99 -0.84 19.94
N GLY A 98 4.54 0.34 20.10
CA GLY A 98 5.94 0.66 19.79
C GLY A 98 6.26 0.63 18.28
N TYR A 99 5.26 0.76 17.42
CA TYR A 99 5.45 0.64 15.96
C TYR A 99 6.56 1.53 15.44
N VAL A 100 6.53 2.82 15.76
CA VAL A 100 7.52 3.81 15.28
C VAL A 100 8.91 3.49 15.84
N LYS A 101 9.02 3.22 17.15
CA LYS A 101 10.26 2.84 17.80
C LYS A 101 10.90 1.61 17.16
N LYS A 102 10.12 0.55 16.96
CA LYS A 102 10.60 -0.70 16.35
C LYS A 102 11.09 -0.50 14.91
N LEU A 103 10.44 0.37 14.13
CA LEU A 103 10.91 0.72 12.78
C LEU A 103 12.24 1.48 12.82
N VAL A 104 12.39 2.43 13.73
CA VAL A 104 13.65 3.18 13.92
C VAL A 104 14.79 2.23 14.30
N GLU A 105 14.58 1.38 15.31
CA GLU A 105 15.56 0.37 15.74
C GLU A 105 15.93 -0.60 14.59
N LEU A 106 14.93 -1.00 13.79
CA LEU A 106 15.14 -1.89 12.64
C LEU A 106 15.98 -1.20 11.56
N LEU A 107 15.71 0.06 11.28
CA LEU A 107 16.45 0.88 10.31
C LEU A 107 17.91 1.05 10.73
N GLU A 108 18.14 1.32 12.02
CA GLU A 108 19.48 1.46 12.60
C GLU A 108 20.26 0.15 12.58
N ARG A 109 19.62 -0.96 12.95
CA ARG A 109 20.25 -2.29 13.01
C ARG A 109 20.59 -2.85 11.64
N THR A 110 19.70 -2.69 10.65
CA THR A 110 19.86 -3.32 9.33
C THR A 110 20.64 -2.47 8.33
N GLN A 111 20.79 -1.17 8.60
CA GLN A 111 21.35 -0.18 7.67
C GLN A 111 20.66 -0.21 6.29
N ALA A 112 19.41 -0.67 6.25
CA ALA A 112 18.60 -0.64 5.05
C ALA A 112 18.14 0.79 4.73
N ALA A 113 17.88 1.08 3.46
CA ALA A 113 17.35 2.37 3.02
C ALA A 113 15.85 2.52 3.33
N ASN A 114 15.14 1.39 3.36
CA ASN A 114 13.74 1.30 3.76
C ASN A 114 13.51 0.05 4.59
N VAL A 115 12.74 0.18 5.67
CA VAL A 115 12.31 -0.96 6.48
C VAL A 115 10.79 -0.89 6.70
N GLY A 116 10.16 -2.04 6.84
CA GLY A 116 8.73 -2.10 7.11
C GLY A 116 8.28 -3.38 7.79
N GLY A 117 7.02 -3.37 8.18
CA GLY A 117 6.34 -4.51 8.76
C GLY A 117 5.40 -5.20 7.77
N VAL A 118 4.58 -6.09 8.30
CA VAL A 118 3.56 -6.81 7.54
C VAL A 118 2.20 -6.14 7.65
N MET A 119 1.43 -6.19 6.57
CA MET A 119 0.02 -5.85 6.58
C MET A 119 -0.76 -7.03 7.17
N ARG A 120 -1.54 -6.76 8.20
CA ARG A 120 -2.40 -7.75 8.84
C ARG A 120 -3.87 -7.42 8.61
N PRO A 121 -4.50 -7.97 7.55
CA PRO A 121 -5.90 -7.66 7.24
C PRO A 121 -6.84 -8.20 8.32
N LYS A 122 -7.71 -7.33 8.84
CA LYS A 122 -8.75 -7.65 9.83
C LYS A 122 -10.13 -7.30 9.30
N GLY A 123 -10.95 -8.32 9.06
CA GLY A 123 -12.33 -8.15 8.60
C GLY A 123 -13.35 -8.35 9.72
N HIS A 124 -14.37 -7.50 9.76
CA HIS A 124 -15.48 -7.57 10.73
C HIS A 124 -16.72 -8.24 10.12
N THR A 125 -17.03 -7.94 8.85
CA THR A 125 -18.15 -8.57 8.13
C THR A 125 -17.69 -9.85 7.40
N PRO A 126 -18.59 -10.77 7.03
CA PRO A 126 -18.23 -11.97 6.27
C PRO A 126 -17.47 -11.67 4.97
N VAL A 127 -17.85 -10.58 4.26
CA VAL A 127 -17.14 -10.14 3.04
C VAL A 127 -15.74 -9.63 3.38
N GLN A 128 -15.60 -8.81 4.40
CA GLN A 128 -14.27 -8.33 4.84
C GLN A 128 -13.37 -9.47 5.31
N GLN A 129 -13.92 -10.45 6.04
CA GLN A 129 -13.17 -11.63 6.48
C GLN A 129 -12.69 -12.46 5.29
N ALA A 130 -13.54 -12.66 4.29
CA ALA A 130 -13.18 -13.36 3.06
C ALA A 130 -12.08 -12.63 2.28
N ILE A 131 -12.18 -11.31 2.15
CA ILE A 131 -11.14 -10.49 1.50
C ILE A 131 -9.84 -10.54 2.32
N ALA A 132 -9.91 -10.47 3.65
CA ALA A 132 -8.74 -10.57 4.53
C ALA A 132 -8.00 -11.91 4.35
N LEU A 133 -8.73 -13.02 4.22
CA LEU A 133 -8.16 -14.32 3.94
C LEU A 133 -7.51 -14.36 2.55
N ALA A 134 -8.18 -13.82 1.54
CA ALA A 134 -7.64 -13.77 0.19
C ALA A 134 -6.36 -12.94 0.10
N MET A 135 -6.28 -11.82 0.84
CA MET A 135 -5.08 -10.97 0.92
C MET A 135 -3.91 -11.59 1.68
N GLN A 136 -4.11 -12.68 2.41
CA GLN A 136 -3.07 -13.43 3.12
C GLN A 136 -2.71 -14.75 2.42
N HIS A 137 -3.19 -14.98 1.22
CA HIS A 137 -3.00 -16.24 0.51
C HIS A 137 -2.17 -16.05 -0.77
N PRO A 138 -1.20 -16.93 -1.07
CA PRO A 138 -0.38 -16.83 -2.29
C PRO A 138 -1.17 -16.73 -3.59
N ILE A 139 -2.31 -17.38 -3.69
CA ILE A 139 -3.20 -17.28 -4.86
C ILE A 139 -3.71 -15.85 -5.04
N GLY A 140 -4.06 -15.15 -3.95
CA GLY A 140 -4.54 -13.76 -4.02
C GLY A 140 -3.45 -12.71 -4.26
N VAL A 141 -2.26 -12.89 -3.66
CA VAL A 141 -1.21 -11.86 -3.63
C VAL A 141 0.14 -12.31 -4.17
N GLY A 142 0.22 -13.55 -4.67
CA GLY A 142 1.48 -14.16 -5.09
C GLY A 142 2.45 -14.30 -3.92
N ASN A 143 3.73 -14.01 -4.17
CA ASN A 143 4.79 -14.12 -3.17
C ASN A 143 5.09 -12.80 -2.42
N ALA A 144 4.10 -11.87 -2.33
CA ALA A 144 4.27 -10.60 -1.63
C ALA A 144 4.46 -10.83 -0.12
N LYS A 145 5.70 -10.83 0.35
CA LYS A 145 6.11 -11.21 1.71
C LYS A 145 5.38 -10.40 2.80
N PHE A 146 5.15 -9.12 2.58
CA PHE A 146 4.46 -8.26 3.54
C PHE A 146 2.97 -8.59 3.73
N HIS A 147 2.37 -9.38 2.83
CA HIS A 147 1.02 -9.93 2.98
C HIS A 147 0.99 -11.29 3.67
N LEU A 148 2.05 -12.10 3.51
CA LEU A 148 2.06 -13.50 3.97
C LEU A 148 2.39 -13.65 5.47
N GLY A 149 2.87 -12.58 6.13
CA GLY A 149 2.89 -12.46 7.57
C GLY A 149 3.97 -13.24 8.34
N ASN A 150 4.89 -13.94 7.69
CA ASN A 150 5.94 -14.71 8.37
C ASN A 150 7.26 -14.64 7.60
N TYR A 151 7.91 -13.47 7.68
CA TYR A 151 9.20 -13.29 7.01
C TYR A 151 10.04 -12.24 7.73
N LYS A 152 11.35 -12.47 7.83
CA LYS A 152 12.37 -11.50 8.24
C LYS A 152 13.52 -11.57 7.25
N GLY A 153 13.88 -10.43 6.66
CA GLY A 153 14.97 -10.37 5.70
C GLY A 153 14.79 -9.31 4.62
N PHE A 154 15.72 -9.30 3.68
CA PHE A 154 15.68 -8.39 2.54
C PHE A 154 14.59 -8.78 1.54
N VAL A 155 13.90 -7.78 1.01
CA VAL A 155 12.74 -7.92 0.11
C VAL A 155 12.78 -6.87 -1.00
N ASP A 156 11.91 -7.04 -2.00
CA ASP A 156 11.70 -6.06 -3.08
C ASP A 156 10.81 -4.88 -2.67
N THR A 157 9.96 -5.06 -1.65
CA THR A 157 9.03 -4.03 -1.20
C THR A 157 8.49 -4.35 0.20
N VAL A 158 8.08 -3.33 0.93
CA VAL A 158 7.39 -3.40 2.23
C VAL A 158 6.09 -2.61 2.17
N TYR A 159 5.20 -2.85 3.13
CA TYR A 159 4.00 -2.04 3.33
C TYR A 159 4.33 -0.80 4.16
N LEU A 160 3.91 0.37 3.70
CA LEU A 160 4.22 1.69 4.24
C LEU A 160 5.73 1.98 4.21
N GLY A 161 6.43 1.90 5.33
CA GLY A 161 7.89 1.98 5.39
C GLY A 161 8.42 3.10 6.27
N ALA A 162 9.65 2.89 6.73
CA ALA A 162 10.47 3.89 7.39
C ALA A 162 11.78 4.07 6.63
N PHE A 163 12.19 5.33 6.45
CA PHE A 163 13.30 5.73 5.57
C PHE A 163 14.24 6.67 6.32
N ARG A 164 15.54 6.61 6.02
CA ARG A 164 16.42 7.75 6.31
C ARG A 164 16.04 8.90 5.39
N LYS A 165 15.89 10.10 5.92
CA LYS A 165 15.44 11.26 5.14
C LYS A 165 16.38 11.57 3.97
N GLU A 166 17.67 11.40 4.16
CA GLU A 166 18.72 11.60 3.15
C GLU A 166 18.56 10.76 1.88
N ILE A 167 17.82 9.62 1.94
CA ILE A 167 17.60 8.80 0.75
C ILE A 167 16.85 9.59 -0.33
N PHE A 168 15.95 10.49 0.07
CA PHE A 168 15.17 11.30 -0.84
C PHE A 168 16.02 12.33 -1.62
N ASP A 169 17.20 12.70 -1.11
CA ASP A 169 18.16 13.53 -1.84
C ASP A 169 18.77 12.77 -3.01
N THR A 170 18.96 11.46 -2.84
CA THR A 170 19.55 10.58 -3.86
C THR A 170 18.54 10.10 -4.89
N ILE A 171 17.39 9.58 -4.44
CA ILE A 171 16.41 8.94 -5.32
C ILE A 171 15.25 9.87 -5.71
N GLY A 172 15.14 11.06 -5.10
CA GLY A 172 14.01 11.99 -5.24
C GLY A 172 12.76 11.53 -4.47
N LEU A 173 11.76 12.40 -4.45
CA LEU A 173 10.48 12.22 -3.73
C LEU A 173 9.56 11.20 -4.43
N PHE A 174 8.38 10.94 -3.87
CA PHE A 174 7.34 10.13 -4.49
C PHE A 174 6.90 10.70 -5.84
N ASP A 175 6.72 9.82 -6.83
CA ASP A 175 6.27 10.24 -8.17
C ASP A 175 4.80 10.66 -8.16
N THR A 176 4.55 11.93 -8.42
CA THR A 176 3.20 12.52 -8.43
C THR A 176 2.31 12.04 -9.58
N ASN A 177 2.87 11.36 -10.59
CA ASN A 177 2.10 10.69 -11.64
C ASN A 177 1.68 9.26 -11.24
N CYS A 178 2.29 8.70 -10.19
CA CYS A 178 1.96 7.38 -9.66
C CYS A 178 0.81 7.52 -8.65
N ARG A 179 -0.44 7.34 -9.13
CA ARG A 179 -1.63 7.51 -8.28
C ARG A 179 -1.85 6.35 -7.31
N THR A 180 -1.27 5.20 -7.59
CA THR A 180 -1.32 3.97 -6.79
C THR A 180 -0.03 3.20 -6.96
N ASN A 181 0.37 2.42 -5.95
CA ASN A 181 1.66 1.73 -5.88
C ASN A 181 2.88 2.69 -5.89
N GLU A 182 2.71 3.91 -5.37
CA GLU A 182 3.77 4.91 -5.26
C GLU A 182 4.92 4.44 -4.37
N ASP A 183 4.62 3.63 -3.35
CA ASP A 183 5.60 2.95 -2.50
C ASP A 183 6.44 1.93 -3.28
N ALA A 184 5.79 1.11 -4.10
CA ALA A 184 6.49 0.14 -4.93
C ALA A 184 7.35 0.82 -6.01
N GLU A 185 6.90 1.95 -6.55
CA GLU A 185 7.70 2.78 -7.47
C GLU A 185 8.94 3.34 -6.78
N LEU A 186 8.79 3.89 -5.58
CA LEU A 186 9.89 4.39 -4.76
C LEU A 186 10.89 3.27 -4.44
N ASN A 187 10.39 2.10 -4.05
CA ASN A 187 11.21 0.92 -3.72
C ASN A 187 12.03 0.44 -4.93
N ILE A 188 11.51 0.52 -6.15
CA ILE A 188 12.29 0.23 -7.37
C ILE A 188 13.47 1.20 -7.49
N ARG A 189 13.28 2.50 -7.22
CA ARG A 189 14.36 3.49 -7.27
C ARG A 189 15.41 3.24 -6.18
N ILE A 190 14.98 2.89 -4.96
CA ILE A 190 15.88 2.48 -3.87
C ILE A 190 16.77 1.30 -4.30
N LEU A 191 16.17 0.23 -4.82
CA LEU A 191 16.92 -0.95 -5.26
C LEU A 191 17.86 -0.64 -6.43
N LYS A 192 17.45 0.21 -7.38
CA LYS A 192 18.30 0.64 -8.50
C LYS A 192 19.48 1.52 -8.07
N SER A 193 19.36 2.25 -6.97
CA SER A 193 20.46 3.03 -6.39
C SER A 193 21.41 2.19 -5.52
N GLY A 194 21.22 0.86 -5.42
CA GLY A 194 22.01 -0.04 -4.58
C GLY A 194 21.51 -0.10 -3.12
N GLY A 195 20.43 0.62 -2.79
CA GLY A 195 19.81 0.57 -1.46
C GLY A 195 19.15 -0.78 -1.20
N LYS A 196 18.99 -1.13 0.08
CA LYS A 196 18.37 -2.38 0.53
C LYS A 196 17.03 -2.09 1.22
N ILE A 197 16.09 -3.02 1.12
CA ILE A 197 14.77 -2.95 1.76
C ILE A 197 14.63 -4.15 2.68
N TYR A 198 14.23 -3.94 3.94
CA TYR A 198 14.13 -5.01 4.92
C TYR A 198 12.72 -5.10 5.51
N LEU A 199 12.21 -6.33 5.62
CA LEU A 199 10.92 -6.65 6.22
C LEU A 199 11.13 -7.40 7.54
N ASP A 200 10.41 -6.98 8.60
CA ASP A 200 10.32 -7.74 9.85
C ASP A 200 8.85 -7.99 10.21
N SER A 201 8.44 -9.25 10.17
CA SER A 201 7.06 -9.66 10.47
C SER A 201 6.65 -9.51 11.95
N SER A 202 7.57 -9.21 12.86
CA SER A 202 7.22 -8.84 14.23
C SER A 202 6.60 -7.44 14.35
N ILE A 203 6.81 -6.61 13.32
CA ILE A 203 6.19 -5.29 13.15
C ILE A 203 4.99 -5.47 12.23
N TYR A 204 3.82 -5.01 12.65
CA TYR A 204 2.62 -5.17 11.84
C TYR A 204 1.69 -3.97 11.93
N VAL A 205 0.87 -3.83 10.89
CA VAL A 205 -0.19 -2.84 10.78
C VAL A 205 -1.50 -3.55 10.55
N ASP A 206 -2.50 -3.29 11.38
CA ASP A 206 -3.84 -3.79 11.18
C ASP A 206 -4.53 -2.97 10.07
N TYR A 207 -4.88 -3.66 9.00
CA TYR A 207 -5.52 -3.09 7.82
C TYR A 207 -6.97 -3.54 7.74
N HIS A 208 -7.90 -2.62 7.48
CA HIS A 208 -9.32 -2.94 7.30
C HIS A 208 -9.64 -3.09 5.80
N PRO A 209 -9.93 -4.32 5.33
CA PRO A 209 -10.26 -4.55 3.93
C PRO A 209 -11.54 -3.85 3.49
N ARG A 210 -11.72 -3.72 2.17
CA ARG A 210 -12.94 -3.17 1.58
C ARG A 210 -14.16 -3.96 2.04
N ASP A 211 -15.29 -3.29 2.20
CA ASP A 211 -16.55 -3.87 2.73
C ASP A 211 -17.40 -4.56 1.65
N SER A 212 -17.00 -4.46 0.37
CA SER A 212 -17.71 -5.04 -0.76
C SER A 212 -16.77 -5.47 -1.88
N PHE A 213 -17.19 -6.48 -2.65
CA PHE A 213 -16.45 -6.94 -3.84
C PHE A 213 -16.35 -5.86 -4.93
N LYS A 214 -17.33 -4.97 -5.05
CA LYS A 214 -17.27 -3.83 -5.98
C LYS A 214 -16.11 -2.90 -5.62
N LYS A 215 -15.99 -2.52 -4.35
CA LYS A 215 -14.86 -1.67 -3.87
C LYS A 215 -13.52 -2.40 -4.00
N LEU A 216 -13.49 -3.71 -3.77
CA LEU A 216 -12.31 -4.55 -3.98
C LEU A 216 -11.89 -4.56 -5.46
N ALA A 217 -12.84 -4.77 -6.38
CA ALA A 217 -12.58 -4.75 -7.82
C ALA A 217 -11.97 -3.40 -8.27
N ILE A 218 -12.54 -2.29 -7.82
CA ILE A 218 -12.01 -0.95 -8.11
C ILE A 218 -10.59 -0.78 -7.55
N GLN A 219 -10.34 -1.24 -6.32
CA GLN A 219 -9.02 -1.18 -5.70
C GLN A 219 -7.97 -1.96 -6.50
N TYR A 220 -8.29 -3.21 -6.86
CA TYR A 220 -7.36 -4.05 -7.62
C TYR A 220 -7.19 -3.59 -9.07
N PHE A 221 -8.23 -3.01 -9.67
CA PHE A 221 -8.11 -2.34 -10.96
C PHE A 221 -7.09 -1.19 -10.92
N HIS A 222 -7.15 -0.34 -9.88
CA HIS A 222 -6.16 0.71 -9.70
C HIS A 222 -4.75 0.18 -9.43
N TYR A 223 -4.63 -0.91 -8.67
CA TYR A 223 -3.34 -1.57 -8.43
C TYR A 223 -2.73 -2.13 -9.72
N GLY A 224 -3.53 -2.80 -10.56
CA GLY A 224 -3.08 -3.29 -11.86
C GLY A 224 -2.62 -2.13 -12.76
N ARG A 225 -3.40 -1.05 -12.82
CA ARG A 225 -3.07 0.15 -13.62
C ARG A 225 -1.81 0.85 -13.13
N GLY A 226 -1.64 1.01 -11.82
CA GLY A 226 -0.43 1.57 -11.22
C GLY A 226 0.79 0.70 -11.47
N ARG A 227 0.61 -0.64 -11.49
CA ARG A 227 1.70 -1.56 -11.80
C ARG A 227 2.12 -1.48 -13.27
N ALA A 228 1.18 -1.38 -14.19
CA ALA A 228 1.49 -1.16 -15.61
C ALA A 228 2.28 0.13 -15.81
N TYR A 229 1.89 1.21 -15.11
CA TYR A 229 2.65 2.48 -15.13
C TYR A 229 4.10 2.29 -14.66
N THR A 230 4.31 1.64 -13.51
CA THR A 230 5.68 1.43 -12.97
C THR A 230 6.51 0.51 -13.87
N THR A 231 5.90 -0.50 -14.48
CA THR A 231 6.56 -1.40 -15.44
C THR A 231 7.05 -0.65 -16.67
N VAL A 232 6.20 0.19 -17.26
CA VAL A 232 6.57 1.02 -18.42
C VAL A 232 7.63 2.07 -18.05
N LYS A 233 7.45 2.75 -16.91
CA LYS A 233 8.39 3.78 -16.43
C LYS A 233 9.79 3.23 -16.21
N HIS A 234 9.89 2.07 -15.56
CA HIS A 234 11.18 1.48 -15.20
C HIS A 234 11.71 0.47 -16.22
N ARG A 235 10.92 0.13 -17.26
CA ARG A 235 11.22 -0.89 -18.28
C ARG A 235 11.62 -2.23 -17.67
N GLN A 236 10.95 -2.60 -16.56
CA GLN A 236 11.31 -3.77 -15.76
C GLN A 236 10.08 -4.39 -15.10
N PHE A 237 9.97 -5.72 -15.20
CA PHE A 237 9.09 -6.50 -14.35
C PHE A 237 9.84 -6.84 -13.06
N THR A 238 9.31 -6.43 -11.91
CA THR A 238 9.95 -6.74 -10.61
C THR A 238 9.61 -8.14 -10.12
N SER A 239 8.54 -8.77 -10.66
CA SER A 239 8.14 -10.13 -10.30
C SER A 239 7.20 -10.73 -11.33
N TYR A 240 7.29 -12.05 -11.57
CA TYR A 240 6.37 -12.81 -12.45
C TYR A 240 4.91 -12.70 -12.01
N ARG A 241 4.62 -12.51 -10.71
CA ARG A 241 3.26 -12.28 -10.20
C ARG A 241 2.53 -11.10 -10.86
N GLN A 242 3.26 -10.19 -11.49
CA GLN A 242 2.71 -9.01 -12.15
C GLN A 242 2.15 -9.32 -13.54
N VAL A 243 2.62 -10.38 -14.14
CA VAL A 243 2.21 -10.80 -15.50
C VAL A 243 1.08 -11.84 -15.45
N ALA A 244 1.01 -12.62 -14.37
CA ALA A 244 0.03 -13.70 -14.24
C ALA A 244 -1.44 -13.26 -14.34
N PRO A 245 -1.92 -12.20 -13.61
CA PRO A 245 -3.32 -11.79 -13.72
C PRO A 245 -3.74 -11.25 -15.10
N PRO A 246 -2.97 -10.42 -15.83
CA PRO A 246 -3.35 -10.00 -17.17
C PRO A 246 -3.35 -11.16 -18.17
N LEU A 247 -2.38 -12.09 -18.10
CA LEU A 247 -2.38 -13.29 -18.95
C LEU A 247 -3.58 -14.21 -18.65
N LEU A 248 -3.88 -14.42 -17.36
CA LEU A 248 -5.07 -15.16 -16.94
C LEU A 248 -6.34 -14.53 -17.52
N LEU A 249 -6.50 -13.21 -17.38
CA LEU A 249 -7.68 -12.51 -17.90
C LEU A 249 -7.79 -12.63 -19.42
N MET A 250 -6.69 -12.49 -20.15
CA MET A 250 -6.68 -12.71 -21.61
C MET A 250 -7.08 -14.16 -21.96
N GLY A 251 -6.57 -15.15 -21.21
CA GLY A 251 -6.94 -16.55 -21.38
C GLY A 251 -8.43 -16.78 -21.12
N LEU A 252 -8.98 -16.22 -20.04
CA LEU A 252 -10.41 -16.32 -19.69
C LEU A 252 -11.30 -15.69 -20.77
N VAL A 253 -10.97 -14.48 -21.23
CA VAL A 253 -11.73 -13.79 -22.28
C VAL A 253 -11.58 -14.54 -23.61
N GLY A 254 -10.36 -14.93 -23.98
CA GLY A 254 -10.10 -15.69 -25.22
C GLY A 254 -10.84 -17.02 -25.23
N SER A 255 -10.80 -17.79 -24.12
CA SER A 255 -11.53 -19.08 -24.05
C SER A 255 -13.04 -18.91 -24.14
N LEU A 256 -13.59 -17.80 -23.57
CA LEU A 256 -15.02 -17.48 -23.69
C LEU A 256 -15.39 -17.16 -25.17
N LEU A 257 -14.56 -16.40 -25.87
CA LEU A 257 -14.81 -16.10 -27.30
C LEU A 257 -14.69 -17.37 -28.16
N LEU A 258 -13.68 -18.19 -27.91
CA LEU A 258 -13.47 -19.43 -28.66
C LEU A 258 -14.56 -20.48 -28.37
N SER A 259 -15.23 -20.42 -27.21
CA SER A 259 -16.34 -21.28 -26.87
C SER A 259 -17.58 -21.12 -27.78
N LEU A 260 -17.67 -20.00 -28.49
CA LEU A 260 -18.70 -19.79 -29.52
C LEU A 260 -18.51 -20.74 -30.73
N PHE A 261 -17.29 -21.22 -30.96
CA PHE A 261 -16.97 -22.17 -32.01
C PHE A 261 -16.87 -23.61 -31.47
N ASN A 262 -16.37 -23.78 -30.25
CA ASN A 262 -16.25 -25.09 -29.61
C ASN A 262 -16.39 -24.96 -28.07
N PRO A 263 -17.48 -25.55 -27.48
CA PRO A 263 -17.74 -25.49 -26.04
C PRO A 263 -16.61 -26.06 -25.16
N LEU A 264 -15.69 -26.86 -25.72
CA LEU A 264 -14.55 -27.40 -24.98
C LEU A 264 -13.67 -26.28 -24.36
N PHE A 265 -13.63 -25.12 -24.96
CA PHE A 265 -12.88 -23.97 -24.39
C PHE A 265 -13.42 -23.49 -23.04
N LEU A 266 -14.67 -23.83 -22.65
CA LEU A 266 -15.21 -23.57 -21.31
C LEU A 266 -14.54 -24.40 -20.21
N VAL A 267 -13.83 -25.47 -20.57
CA VAL A 267 -13.04 -26.28 -19.61
C VAL A 267 -12.01 -25.40 -18.91
N PHE A 268 -11.45 -24.40 -19.58
CA PHE A 268 -10.52 -23.45 -18.96
C PHE A 268 -11.17 -22.69 -17.79
N TRP A 269 -12.41 -22.24 -17.95
CA TRP A 269 -13.19 -21.60 -16.88
C TRP A 269 -13.51 -22.59 -15.76
N GLY A 270 -13.90 -23.80 -16.09
CA GLY A 270 -14.15 -24.87 -15.13
C GLY A 270 -12.92 -25.15 -14.26
N CYS A 271 -11.76 -25.34 -14.89
CA CYS A 271 -10.49 -25.56 -14.18
C CYS A 271 -10.12 -24.38 -13.29
N TYR A 272 -10.28 -23.14 -13.78
CA TYR A 272 -10.01 -21.94 -12.97
C TYR A 272 -10.92 -21.85 -11.75
N ILE A 273 -12.23 -22.00 -11.92
CA ILE A 273 -13.19 -21.97 -10.81
C ILE A 273 -12.90 -23.08 -9.80
N LEU A 274 -12.65 -24.30 -10.26
CA LEU A 274 -12.30 -25.44 -9.40
C LEU A 274 -11.00 -25.18 -8.62
N ALA A 275 -9.99 -24.60 -9.25
CA ALA A 275 -8.74 -24.23 -8.58
C ALA A 275 -8.98 -23.18 -7.47
N LEU A 276 -9.82 -22.17 -7.72
CA LEU A 276 -10.15 -21.17 -6.71
C LEU A 276 -10.96 -21.75 -5.54
N LEU A 277 -11.93 -22.62 -5.84
CA LEU A 277 -12.72 -23.34 -4.84
C LEU A 277 -11.83 -24.25 -4.00
N ALA A 278 -10.99 -25.05 -4.65
CA ALA A 278 -10.03 -25.91 -3.96
C ALA A 278 -9.14 -25.09 -3.02
N ALA A 279 -8.53 -24.00 -3.52
CA ALA A 279 -7.72 -23.13 -2.71
C ALA A 279 -8.47 -22.54 -1.50
N SER A 280 -9.69 -22.05 -1.71
CA SER A 280 -10.46 -21.42 -0.64
C SER A 280 -11.02 -22.41 0.39
N LEU A 281 -11.36 -23.63 -0.03
CA LEU A 281 -11.91 -24.64 0.86
C LEU A 281 -10.84 -25.39 1.66
N PHE A 282 -9.72 -25.77 1.00
CA PHE A 282 -8.72 -26.65 1.63
C PHE A 282 -7.65 -25.87 2.41
N THR A 283 -7.16 -24.74 1.93
CA THR A 283 -6.08 -24.00 2.62
C THR A 283 -6.44 -23.60 4.03
N TRP A 284 -7.69 -23.21 4.26
CA TRP A 284 -8.18 -22.77 5.56
C TRP A 284 -8.93 -23.85 6.33
N SER A 285 -8.85 -25.11 5.91
CA SER A 285 -9.60 -26.24 6.52
C SER A 285 -9.31 -26.43 8.01
N LYS A 286 -8.07 -26.17 8.44
CA LYS A 286 -7.64 -26.29 9.84
C LYS A 286 -8.09 -25.14 10.74
N ARG A 287 -8.65 -24.04 10.19
CA ARG A 287 -9.17 -22.90 10.94
C ARG A 287 -10.68 -23.05 11.08
N ASN A 288 -11.22 -22.64 12.22
CA ASN A 288 -12.68 -22.62 12.45
C ASN A 288 -13.34 -21.46 11.67
N ILE A 289 -13.42 -21.61 10.35
CA ILE A 289 -13.96 -20.63 9.40
C ILE A 289 -15.19 -21.25 8.73
N SER A 290 -16.31 -20.51 8.74
CA SER A 290 -17.56 -20.99 8.15
C SER A 290 -17.43 -21.24 6.64
N LEU A 291 -18.19 -22.21 6.12
CA LEU A 291 -18.23 -22.52 4.68
C LEU A 291 -18.58 -21.29 3.84
N LYS A 292 -19.51 -20.44 4.32
CA LYS A 292 -19.86 -19.18 3.68
C LYS A 292 -18.65 -18.30 3.44
N ILE A 293 -17.80 -18.08 4.44
CA ILE A 293 -16.60 -17.22 4.31
C ILE A 293 -15.61 -17.86 3.35
N ARG A 294 -15.43 -19.19 3.35
CA ARG A 294 -14.55 -19.88 2.40
C ARG A 294 -15.01 -19.69 0.96
N VAL A 295 -16.30 -19.85 0.67
CA VAL A 295 -16.85 -19.61 -0.68
C VAL A 295 -16.64 -18.16 -1.09
N LEU A 296 -16.95 -17.21 -0.20
CA LEU A 296 -16.70 -15.78 -0.45
C LEU A 296 -15.21 -15.47 -0.69
N THR A 297 -14.28 -16.23 -0.08
CA THR A 297 -12.83 -16.11 -0.34
C THR A 297 -12.47 -16.51 -1.78
N GLY A 298 -13.10 -17.56 -2.32
CA GLY A 298 -12.97 -17.93 -3.73
C GLY A 298 -13.41 -16.79 -4.66
N ILE A 299 -14.54 -16.14 -4.34
CA ILE A 299 -15.02 -14.95 -5.07
C ILE A 299 -14.02 -13.81 -4.94
N ALA A 300 -13.46 -13.57 -3.74
CA ALA A 300 -12.46 -12.54 -3.55
C ALA A 300 -11.22 -12.76 -4.43
N PHE A 301 -10.70 -13.99 -4.53
CA PHE A 301 -9.60 -14.32 -5.45
C PHE A 301 -9.93 -13.96 -6.90
N MET A 302 -11.12 -14.35 -7.39
CA MET A 302 -11.55 -14.05 -8.75
C MET A 302 -11.60 -12.54 -8.99
N VAL A 303 -12.19 -11.77 -8.06
CA VAL A 303 -12.28 -10.31 -8.14
C VAL A 303 -10.90 -9.65 -8.14
N MET A 304 -9.97 -10.14 -7.31
CA MET A 304 -8.60 -9.64 -7.26
C MET A 304 -7.86 -9.89 -8.58
N HIS A 305 -7.95 -11.11 -9.13
CA HIS A 305 -7.28 -11.46 -10.38
C HIS A 305 -7.83 -10.67 -11.58
N THR A 306 -9.16 -10.67 -11.74
CA THR A 306 -9.81 -10.00 -12.88
C THR A 306 -9.71 -8.48 -12.78
N GLY A 307 -9.88 -7.91 -11.60
CA GLY A 307 -9.73 -6.47 -11.37
C GLY A 307 -8.31 -6.01 -11.68
N TRP A 308 -7.31 -6.72 -11.14
CA TRP A 308 -5.91 -6.39 -11.35
C TRP A 308 -5.48 -6.57 -12.82
N GLY A 309 -5.85 -7.68 -13.44
CA GLY A 309 -5.60 -7.96 -14.86
C GLY A 309 -6.22 -6.90 -15.77
N ALA A 310 -7.50 -6.55 -15.53
CA ALA A 310 -8.21 -5.53 -16.29
C ALA A 310 -7.52 -4.16 -16.16
N GLY A 311 -7.16 -3.75 -14.94
CA GLY A 311 -6.47 -2.48 -14.72
C GLY A 311 -5.13 -2.41 -15.44
N PHE A 312 -4.36 -3.51 -15.43
CA PHE A 312 -3.08 -3.60 -16.12
C PHE A 312 -3.25 -3.47 -17.65
N LEU A 313 -4.19 -4.20 -18.25
CA LEU A 313 -4.44 -4.19 -19.70
C LEU A 313 -5.02 -2.84 -20.17
N VAL A 314 -5.99 -2.28 -19.43
CA VAL A 314 -6.62 -0.99 -19.75
C VAL A 314 -5.61 0.16 -19.74
N PHE A 315 -4.53 0.08 -18.97
CA PHE A 315 -3.48 1.09 -19.02
C PHE A 315 -2.88 1.28 -20.43
N PHE A 316 -2.72 0.21 -21.21
CA PHE A 316 -2.17 0.28 -22.56
C PHE A 316 -3.19 0.78 -23.59
N ILE A 317 -4.49 0.60 -23.33
CA ILE A 317 -5.58 1.08 -24.22
C ILE A 317 -5.92 2.53 -23.92
N LEU A 318 -5.98 2.88 -22.62
CA LEU A 318 -6.34 4.21 -22.13
C LEU A 318 -5.22 4.76 -21.26
N PRO A 319 -4.15 5.30 -21.85
CA PRO A 319 -3.03 5.83 -21.08
C PRO A 319 -3.50 6.96 -20.15
N THR A 320 -2.95 6.98 -18.93
CA THR A 320 -3.26 8.05 -17.97
C THR A 320 -2.80 9.38 -18.54
N ARG A 321 -3.65 10.41 -18.49
CA ARG A 321 -3.22 11.79 -18.76
C ARG A 321 -2.05 12.11 -17.83
N LYS A 322 -0.90 12.46 -18.41
CA LYS A 322 0.26 12.95 -17.67
C LYS A 322 -0.17 14.25 -16.97
N HIS A 323 -0.02 14.33 -15.66
CA HIS A 323 -0.02 15.65 -15.03
C HIS A 323 1.16 16.45 -15.58
N PRO A 324 1.02 17.77 -15.78
CA PRO A 324 2.13 18.60 -16.23
C PRO A 324 3.33 18.31 -15.31
N LYS A 325 4.49 18.13 -15.91
CA LYS A 325 5.74 17.84 -15.21
C LYS A 325 5.95 18.93 -14.15
N THR A 326 5.67 18.63 -12.89
CA THR A 326 6.37 19.30 -11.79
C THR A 326 7.83 18.94 -12.02
N ARG A 327 8.71 19.94 -12.18
CA ARG A 327 10.15 19.77 -12.37
C ARG A 327 10.66 18.80 -11.30
N SER A 328 10.80 17.53 -11.64
CA SER A 328 11.55 16.56 -10.86
C SER A 328 13.00 16.95 -11.05
N GLY A 329 13.63 17.49 -10.01
CA GLY A 329 15.03 17.87 -10.10
C GLY A 329 15.34 19.33 -9.76
N ALA A 330 14.50 20.04 -9.02
CA ALA A 330 15.00 21.18 -8.25
C ALA A 330 15.71 20.59 -7.03
N THR A 331 17.02 20.47 -7.14
CA THR A 331 17.96 20.12 -6.09
C THR A 331 17.57 20.84 -4.80
N LEU A 332 17.34 20.10 -3.70
CA LEU A 332 17.10 20.61 -2.33
C LEU A 332 18.18 21.65 -1.88
N LYS A 333 19.29 21.73 -2.58
CA LYS A 333 20.38 22.69 -2.36
C LYS A 333 20.05 24.18 -2.60
N LYS A 334 18.91 24.53 -3.22
CA LYS A 334 18.60 25.96 -3.52
C LYS A 334 17.67 26.66 -2.55
N ILE A 335 17.11 25.95 -1.55
CA ILE A 335 16.17 26.57 -0.59
C ILE A 335 16.88 27.04 0.69
N ASN A 336 18.13 26.66 0.94
CA ASN A 336 18.87 27.02 2.16
C ASN A 336 19.74 28.29 2.04
N HIS A 337 19.66 29.05 0.95
CA HIS A 337 20.49 30.27 0.78
C HIS A 337 19.68 31.57 0.66
N GLU A 338 18.39 31.57 0.95
CA GLU A 338 17.61 32.79 1.10
C GLU A 338 16.87 32.79 2.46
N LYS A 339 17.61 32.98 3.53
CA LYS A 339 17.18 33.64 4.78
C LYS A 339 18.40 34.17 5.51
#